data_3519540e1abbdcc8a207494c380e6da9
#
_entry.id   3519540e1abbdcc8a207494c380e6da9
#
_cell.length_a   1.000
_cell.length_b   1.000
_cell.length_c   1.000
_cell.angle_alpha   90.00
_cell.angle_beta   90.00
_cell.angle_gamma   90.00
#
_symmetry.space_group_name_H-M   'P 1'
#
loop_
_entity.id
_entity.type
_entity.pdbx_description
1 polymer ?
#
loop_
_entity_poly.entity_id
_entity_poly.type
_entity_poly.pdbx_seq_one_letter_code
_entity_poly.pdbx_strand_id
1 'polypeptide(L)'
;MEREARTLHARRAPRPWNDRSPRAEYYLHKKIKTTYFYIGQKNRAQAGFLNNGSSAWTGDWVGAYGGTDLPHNRRGFFPRDFRPKENPFYCALPFNDVTLWGHKPKSFDIIPWARTIEKNAGGEFISYCKNQWVKITYKNRACYAQWEDVGPFQTDDRQYVFGTDRPKNRRNGGVGLDVSPACFAYLGMKDNGNTDWQFVEFEDVPEGPWLRVVTTSRASW
;
A
#
# COMPACT_ATOMS: atom_id res chain seq x y z
N MET A 1 22.46 -15.87 -8.35
CA MET A 1 21.82 -14.66 -7.76
C MET A 1 20.30 -14.73 -7.63
N GLU A 2 19.60 -15.68 -8.29
CA GLU A 2 18.14 -15.85 -8.10
C GLU A 2 17.73 -16.63 -6.84
N ARG A 3 18.64 -17.28 -6.16
CA ARG A 3 18.36 -18.05 -4.93
C ARG A 3 18.30 -17.21 -3.64
N GLU A 4 18.98 -16.06 -3.57
CA GLU A 4 19.03 -15.25 -2.34
C GLU A 4 17.77 -14.41 -2.10
N ALA A 5 17.07 -14.00 -3.14
CA ALA A 5 15.81 -13.24 -2.99
C ALA A 5 14.64 -14.10 -2.46
N ARG A 6 14.76 -15.43 -2.55
CA ARG A 6 13.75 -16.37 -2.04
C ARG A 6 13.91 -16.73 -0.56
N THR A 7 15.03 -16.43 0.05
CA THR A 7 15.38 -16.90 1.42
C THR A 7 14.96 -15.94 2.53
N LEU A 8 14.57 -14.70 2.22
CA LEU A 8 14.17 -13.70 3.20
C LEU A 8 12.67 -13.69 3.53
N HIS A 9 11.86 -14.39 2.77
CA HIS A 9 10.52 -14.75 3.19
C HIS A 9 10.58 -16.18 3.72
N ALA A 10 10.97 -16.31 5.00
CA ALA A 10 10.62 -17.52 5.72
C ALA A 10 9.10 -17.65 5.55
N ARG A 11 8.67 -18.51 4.60
CA ARG A 11 7.29 -18.94 4.51
C ARG A 11 6.95 -19.40 5.91
N ARG A 12 6.14 -18.65 6.64
CA ARG A 12 5.42 -19.26 7.74
C ARG A 12 4.83 -20.51 7.14
N ALA A 13 5.17 -21.66 7.73
CA ALA A 13 4.60 -22.93 7.31
C ALA A 13 3.08 -22.72 7.17
N PRO A 14 2.47 -23.20 6.09
CA PRO A 14 1.01 -23.11 5.96
C PRO A 14 0.42 -23.55 7.29
N ARG A 15 -0.50 -22.77 7.83
CA ARG A 15 -1.16 -23.10 9.09
C ARG A 15 -1.67 -24.54 8.97
N PRO A 16 -1.48 -25.37 9.99
CA PRO A 16 -2.05 -26.72 9.97
C PRO A 16 -3.53 -26.61 9.57
N TRP A 17 -4.01 -27.50 8.73
CA TRP A 17 -5.39 -27.51 8.24
C TRP A 17 -6.45 -27.49 9.38
N ASN A 18 -6.05 -27.79 10.60
CA ASN A 18 -6.84 -27.77 11.82
C ASN A 18 -6.70 -26.48 12.66
N ASP A 19 -5.91 -25.48 12.23
CA ASP A 19 -5.88 -24.17 12.88
C ASP A 19 -7.19 -23.42 12.60
N ARG A 20 -8.13 -23.57 13.55
CA ARG A 20 -9.46 -22.92 13.55
C ARG A 20 -9.43 -21.51 14.15
N SER A 21 -8.27 -20.92 14.33
CA SER A 21 -8.20 -19.51 14.74
C SER A 21 -8.99 -18.66 13.76
N PRO A 22 -9.91 -17.81 14.21
CA PRO A 22 -10.65 -16.93 13.32
C PRO A 22 -9.66 -16.13 12.49
N ARG A 23 -9.80 -16.14 11.14
CA ARG A 23 -9.07 -15.18 10.28
C ARG A 23 -9.57 -13.79 10.62
N ALA A 24 -8.67 -12.84 10.64
CA ALA A 24 -9.08 -11.45 10.75
C ALA A 24 -9.98 -11.12 9.54
N GLU A 25 -11.25 -10.89 9.81
CA GLU A 25 -12.19 -10.48 8.77
C GLU A 25 -12.14 -8.97 8.66
N TYR A 26 -11.47 -8.47 7.63
CA TYR A 26 -11.36 -7.06 7.37
C TYR A 26 -12.58 -6.52 6.65
N TYR A 27 -13.01 -5.31 7.01
CA TYR A 27 -14.16 -4.67 6.39
C TYR A 27 -13.93 -4.43 4.89
N LEU A 28 -14.95 -4.72 4.07
CA LEU A 28 -14.94 -4.46 2.63
C LEU A 28 -15.51 -3.06 2.36
N HIS A 29 -14.62 -2.14 2.00
CA HIS A 29 -14.98 -0.79 1.57
C HIS A 29 -15.46 -0.81 0.13
N LYS A 30 -16.72 -0.45 -0.10
CA LYS A 30 -17.34 -0.51 -1.43
C LYS A 30 -17.45 0.85 -2.07
N LYS A 31 -17.31 0.88 -3.41
CA LYS A 31 -17.51 2.08 -4.25
C LYS A 31 -16.69 3.28 -3.74
N ILE A 32 -15.42 3.05 -3.45
CA ILE A 32 -14.47 4.09 -3.04
C ILE A 32 -13.92 4.77 -4.29
N LYS A 33 -14.07 6.09 -4.36
CA LYS A 33 -13.46 6.89 -5.43
C LYS A 33 -11.94 6.70 -5.37
N THR A 34 -11.38 6.25 -6.49
CA THR A 34 -9.99 5.85 -6.62
C THR A 34 -9.33 6.61 -7.75
N THR A 35 -8.16 7.16 -7.45
CA THR A 35 -7.29 7.84 -8.40
C THR A 35 -5.97 7.09 -8.53
N TYR A 36 -5.09 7.52 -9.44
CA TYR A 36 -3.77 6.95 -9.51
C TYR A 36 -2.69 7.99 -9.26
N PHE A 37 -1.56 7.53 -8.76
CA PHE A 37 -0.37 8.31 -8.51
C PHE A 37 0.87 7.46 -8.82
N TYR A 38 2.07 8.05 -8.89
CA TYR A 38 3.28 7.27 -9.09
C TYR A 38 4.50 7.86 -8.40
N ILE A 39 5.42 6.99 -8.03
CA ILE A 39 6.71 7.33 -7.43
C ILE A 39 7.49 8.23 -8.37
N GLY A 40 7.97 9.37 -7.86
CA GLY A 40 8.68 10.38 -8.64
C GLY A 40 7.76 11.29 -9.47
N GLN A 41 6.45 11.25 -9.28
CA GLN A 41 5.51 12.16 -9.92
C GLN A 41 5.82 13.60 -9.51
N LYS A 42 6.17 14.43 -10.49
CA LYS A 42 6.35 15.87 -10.29
C LYS A 42 4.98 16.55 -10.37
N ASN A 43 4.56 17.17 -9.31
CA ASN A 43 3.36 17.98 -9.34
C ASN A 43 3.66 19.28 -10.07
N ARG A 44 2.81 19.65 -11.02
CA ARG A 44 2.78 21.00 -11.56
C ARG A 44 2.45 21.94 -10.40
N ALA A 45 3.21 23.04 -10.30
CA ALA A 45 3.19 24.00 -9.20
C ALA A 45 1.83 24.71 -9.03
N GLN A 46 0.81 23.98 -8.58
CA GLN A 46 -0.43 24.53 -8.06
C GLN A 46 -0.63 24.02 -6.65
N ALA A 47 -0.40 24.93 -5.72
CA ALA A 47 -0.86 24.93 -4.33
C ALA A 47 -1.10 23.56 -3.68
N GLY A 48 -0.13 23.03 -2.97
CA GLY A 48 -0.34 22.01 -1.95
C GLY A 48 -0.27 20.53 -2.39
N PHE A 49 0.21 20.23 -3.58
CA PHE A 49 0.52 18.86 -3.99
C PHE A 49 1.99 18.54 -3.70
N LEU A 50 2.20 17.52 -2.90
CA LEU A 50 3.54 17.03 -2.59
C LEU A 50 4.14 16.34 -3.82
N ASN A 51 5.41 16.55 -4.04
CA ASN A 51 6.19 15.79 -5.02
C ASN A 51 6.37 14.37 -4.48
N ASN A 52 5.93 13.33 -5.22
CA ASN A 52 6.06 11.93 -4.82
C ASN A 52 7.49 11.40 -4.95
N GLY A 53 8.49 12.22 -4.71
CA GLY A 53 9.88 11.81 -4.55
C GLY A 53 10.16 11.11 -3.22
N SER A 54 9.31 11.39 -2.23
CA SER A 54 9.25 10.73 -0.92
C SER A 54 7.85 10.20 -0.68
N SER A 55 7.71 9.18 0.16
CA SER A 55 6.44 8.78 0.77
C SER A 55 6.39 9.23 2.23
N ALA A 56 5.28 8.98 2.90
CA ALA A 56 5.16 9.24 4.32
C ALA A 56 6.15 8.42 5.18
N TRP A 57 6.69 7.34 4.62
CA TRP A 57 7.56 6.39 5.33
C TRP A 57 8.92 6.15 4.66
N THR A 58 9.20 6.81 3.55
CA THR A 58 10.47 6.66 2.82
C THR A 58 10.93 8.00 2.29
N GLY A 59 12.00 8.58 2.86
CA GLY A 59 12.47 9.94 2.53
C GLY A 59 12.98 10.08 1.10
N ASP A 60 13.69 9.07 0.57
CA ASP A 60 14.05 8.97 -0.85
C ASP A 60 13.34 7.76 -1.48
N TRP A 61 12.07 7.92 -1.77
CA TRP A 61 11.27 6.83 -2.34
C TRP A 61 11.69 6.49 -3.76
N VAL A 62 12.09 7.47 -4.56
CA VAL A 62 12.60 7.22 -5.92
C VAL A 62 13.88 6.38 -5.88
N GLY A 63 14.82 6.68 -4.99
CA GLY A 63 16.04 5.90 -4.80
C GLY A 63 15.78 4.50 -4.26
N ALA A 64 14.87 4.37 -3.27
CA ALA A 64 14.46 3.09 -2.70
C ALA A 64 13.78 2.18 -3.74
N TYR A 65 12.90 2.74 -4.56
CA TYR A 65 12.23 2.01 -5.64
C TYR A 65 13.18 1.66 -6.79
N GLY A 66 14.19 2.49 -7.04
CA GLY A 66 15.20 2.33 -8.08
C GLY A 66 15.00 3.23 -9.31
N GLY A 67 14.08 4.20 -9.23
CA GLY A 67 13.80 5.15 -10.31
C GLY A 67 12.37 5.69 -10.26
N THR A 68 12.02 6.51 -11.23
CA THR A 68 10.65 7.06 -11.36
C THR A 68 9.72 6.01 -12.00
N ASP A 69 8.56 5.77 -11.41
CA ASP A 69 7.58 4.77 -11.89
C ASP A 69 6.66 5.33 -13.00
N LEU A 70 7.24 5.74 -14.12
CA LEU A 70 6.52 6.40 -15.21
C LEU A 70 5.40 5.51 -15.79
N PRO A 71 4.14 5.98 -15.81
CA PRO A 71 2.98 5.21 -16.27
C PRO A 71 3.08 4.75 -17.73
N HIS A 72 3.72 5.54 -18.59
CA HIS A 72 3.85 5.30 -20.03
C HIS A 72 5.14 4.56 -20.42
N ASN A 73 6.07 4.33 -19.47
CA ASN A 73 7.34 3.66 -19.73
C ASN A 73 7.42 2.31 -19.00
N ARG A 74 6.63 1.36 -19.48
CA ARG A 74 6.46 0.06 -18.81
C ARG A 74 6.61 -1.12 -19.78
N ARG A 75 7.03 -2.26 -19.20
CA ARG A 75 6.97 -3.57 -19.85
C ARG A 75 5.97 -4.42 -19.04
N GLY A 76 4.75 -4.53 -19.53
CA GLY A 76 3.63 -5.05 -18.74
C GLY A 76 3.38 -4.18 -17.51
N PHE A 77 3.47 -4.76 -16.33
CA PHE A 77 3.22 -4.06 -15.06
C PHE A 77 4.48 -3.48 -14.41
N PHE A 78 5.64 -3.61 -15.03
CA PHE A 78 6.93 -3.21 -14.46
C PHE A 78 7.54 -2.03 -15.22
N PRO A 79 8.34 -1.16 -14.56
CA PRO A 79 9.15 -0.17 -15.25
C PRO A 79 9.99 -0.83 -16.35
N ARG A 80 10.21 -0.11 -17.47
CA ARG A 80 10.98 -0.63 -18.61
C ARG A 80 12.48 -0.49 -18.39
N ASP A 81 12.90 0.66 -17.82
CA ASP A 81 14.30 1.09 -17.86
C ASP A 81 15.11 0.61 -16.66
N PHE A 82 14.46 0.08 -15.64
CA PHE A 82 15.12 -0.46 -14.45
C PHE A 82 14.31 -1.61 -13.84
N ARG A 83 14.98 -2.42 -13.00
CA ARG A 83 14.31 -3.42 -12.17
C ARG A 83 13.92 -2.76 -10.84
N PRO A 84 12.63 -2.68 -10.51
CA PRO A 84 12.19 -2.08 -9.26
C PRO A 84 12.69 -2.92 -8.07
N LYS A 85 13.14 -2.24 -7.01
CA LYS A 85 13.59 -2.84 -5.75
C LYS A 85 12.44 -3.02 -4.76
N GLU A 86 11.36 -2.26 -4.95
CA GLU A 86 10.12 -2.33 -4.19
C GLU A 86 8.96 -2.74 -5.11
N ASN A 87 7.83 -3.09 -4.51
CA ASN A 87 6.68 -3.61 -5.23
C ASN A 87 6.05 -2.57 -6.16
N PRO A 88 5.94 -2.82 -7.48
CA PRO A 88 5.24 -1.91 -8.38
C PRO A 88 3.72 -1.85 -8.14
N PHE A 89 3.17 -2.84 -7.45
CA PHE A 89 1.78 -2.83 -7.01
C PHE A 89 1.70 -2.21 -5.62
N TYR A 90 1.58 -0.89 -5.56
CA TYR A 90 1.47 -0.13 -4.33
C TYR A 90 0.20 0.73 -4.31
N CYS A 91 -0.21 1.14 -3.13
CA CYS A 91 -1.34 2.04 -2.93
C CYS A 91 -1.07 3.01 -1.78
N ALA A 92 -1.92 4.03 -1.68
CA ALA A 92 -1.96 4.96 -0.56
C ALA A 92 -3.35 5.01 0.06
N LEU A 93 -3.40 4.99 1.39
CA LEU A 93 -4.60 5.14 2.20
C LEU A 93 -4.43 6.32 3.19
N PRO A 94 -5.50 7.04 3.55
CA PRO A 94 -5.40 8.32 4.26
C PRO A 94 -5.20 8.18 5.79
N PHE A 95 -4.21 7.41 6.20
CA PHE A 95 -3.82 7.30 7.61
C PHE A 95 -2.32 7.09 7.76
N ASN A 96 -1.69 7.90 8.60
CA ASN A 96 -0.29 7.76 9.01
C ASN A 96 -0.23 7.43 10.50
N ASP A 97 0.43 6.34 10.85
CA ASP A 97 0.64 5.92 12.24
C ASP A 97 1.89 6.51 12.88
N VAL A 98 2.81 7.05 12.07
CA VAL A 98 4.11 7.56 12.52
C VAL A 98 4.24 9.07 12.30
N THR A 99 4.88 9.75 13.22
CA THR A 99 5.27 11.15 13.14
C THR A 99 6.80 11.27 13.32
N LEU A 100 7.32 12.49 13.22
CA LEU A 100 8.73 12.78 13.57
C LEU A 100 9.08 12.42 15.03
N TRP A 101 8.08 12.20 15.88
CA TRP A 101 8.22 11.90 17.30
C TRP A 101 7.88 10.44 17.64
N GLY A 102 7.81 9.56 16.65
CA GLY A 102 7.38 8.18 16.81
C GLY A 102 5.91 7.95 16.49
N HIS A 103 5.35 6.85 16.99
CA HIS A 103 3.96 6.48 16.72
C HIS A 103 2.96 7.49 17.28
N LYS A 104 1.91 7.76 16.53
CA LYS A 104 0.76 8.52 17.03
C LYS A 104 0.09 7.79 18.19
N PRO A 105 -0.45 8.55 19.17
CA PRO A 105 -1.20 7.95 20.27
C PRO A 105 -2.30 7.01 19.76
N LYS A 106 -2.43 5.84 20.39
CA LYS A 106 -3.41 4.79 20.07
C LYS A 106 -3.22 4.05 18.74
N SER A 107 -2.19 4.34 17.94
CA SER A 107 -1.93 3.59 16.70
C SER A 107 -1.86 2.08 16.95
N PHE A 108 -1.20 1.68 18.03
CA PHE A 108 -1.07 0.29 18.42
C PHE A 108 -2.41 -0.42 18.69
N ASP A 109 -3.39 0.30 19.25
CA ASP A 109 -4.71 -0.26 19.56
C ASP A 109 -5.68 -0.19 18.38
N ILE A 110 -5.44 0.74 17.44
CA ILE A 110 -6.31 0.98 16.29
C ILE A 110 -5.98 0.02 15.15
N ILE A 111 -4.68 -0.26 14.93
CA ILE A 111 -4.21 -1.04 13.79
C ILE A 111 -4.29 -2.53 14.15
N PRO A 112 -5.12 -3.33 13.48
CA PRO A 112 -5.43 -4.70 13.91
C PRO A 112 -4.20 -5.63 14.01
N TRP A 113 -3.21 -5.40 13.17
CA TRP A 113 -1.98 -6.22 13.09
C TRP A 113 -0.77 -5.62 13.81
N ALA A 114 -0.89 -4.46 14.47
CA ALA A 114 0.24 -3.76 15.10
C ALA A 114 1.04 -4.66 16.05
N ARG A 115 0.36 -5.49 16.87
CA ARG A 115 0.99 -6.41 17.83
C ARG A 115 1.89 -7.45 17.16
N THR A 116 1.53 -7.88 15.96
CA THR A 116 2.35 -8.85 15.18
C THR A 116 3.61 -8.19 14.65
N ILE A 117 3.51 -6.94 14.20
CA ILE A 117 4.67 -6.17 13.70
C ILE A 117 5.62 -5.81 14.82
N GLU A 118 5.11 -5.32 15.96
CA GLU A 118 5.94 -4.95 17.11
C GLU A 118 6.78 -6.13 17.62
N LYS A 119 6.21 -7.33 17.67
CA LYS A 119 6.94 -8.55 18.06
C LYS A 119 8.10 -8.88 17.13
N ASN A 120 7.97 -8.57 15.85
CA ASN A 120 8.91 -9.02 14.82
C ASN A 120 9.93 -7.95 14.39
N ALA A 121 9.63 -6.69 14.58
CA ALA A 121 10.40 -5.59 14.00
C ALA A 121 10.36 -4.29 14.84
N GLY A 122 10.16 -4.37 16.15
CA GLY A 122 9.93 -3.24 17.04
C GLY A 122 10.86 -2.04 16.86
N GLY A 123 10.32 -0.84 16.98
CA GLY A 123 11.02 0.44 16.92
C GLY A 123 10.04 1.60 16.74
N GLU A 124 10.36 2.76 17.31
CA GLU A 124 9.47 3.93 17.33
C GLU A 124 9.13 4.48 15.95
N PHE A 125 9.98 4.20 14.95
CA PHE A 125 9.86 4.69 13.58
C PHE A 125 9.50 3.57 12.58
N ILE A 126 9.10 2.40 13.06
CA ILE A 126 8.61 1.32 12.21
C ILE A 126 7.10 1.47 12.04
N SER A 127 6.66 1.84 10.85
CA SER A 127 5.21 1.92 10.57
C SER A 127 4.54 0.56 10.69
N TYR A 128 3.41 0.52 11.41
CA TYR A 128 2.53 -0.65 11.44
C TYR A 128 1.70 -0.76 10.16
N CYS A 129 1.53 0.34 9.43
CA CYS A 129 0.74 0.40 8.20
C CYS A 129 1.53 -0.01 6.97
N LYS A 130 2.81 0.41 6.87
CA LYS A 130 3.66 0.14 5.70
C LYS A 130 3.73 -1.35 5.37
N ASN A 131 3.68 -1.70 4.10
CA ASN A 131 3.69 -3.07 3.56
C ASN A 131 2.43 -3.90 3.84
N GLN A 132 1.39 -3.36 4.47
CA GLN A 132 0.14 -4.10 4.63
C GLN A 132 -0.51 -4.36 3.27
N TRP A 133 -0.98 -5.59 3.07
CA TRP A 133 -1.60 -5.98 1.81
C TRP A 133 -3.05 -5.52 1.72
N VAL A 134 -3.39 -5.03 0.53
CA VAL A 134 -4.71 -4.53 0.18
C VAL A 134 -5.19 -5.21 -1.08
N LYS A 135 -6.32 -5.89 -1.01
CA LYS A 135 -7.05 -6.38 -2.19
C LYS A 135 -7.89 -5.23 -2.74
N ILE A 136 -7.74 -4.94 -4.02
CA ILE A 136 -8.47 -3.88 -4.72
C ILE A 136 -9.22 -4.49 -5.89
N THR A 137 -10.52 -4.24 -5.96
CA THR A 137 -11.40 -4.82 -6.98
C THR A 137 -12.04 -3.71 -7.83
N TYR A 138 -11.96 -3.86 -9.12
CA TYR A 138 -12.62 -3.00 -10.11
C TYR A 138 -13.35 -3.87 -11.13
N LYS A 139 -14.68 -3.73 -11.20
CA LYS A 139 -15.52 -4.60 -12.04
C LYS A 139 -15.27 -6.09 -11.68
N ASN A 140 -14.80 -6.88 -12.65
CA ASN A 140 -14.53 -8.31 -12.52
C ASN A 140 -13.03 -8.64 -12.30
N ARG A 141 -12.20 -7.64 -12.02
CA ARG A 141 -10.76 -7.81 -11.79
C ARG A 141 -10.37 -7.45 -10.38
N ALA A 142 -9.44 -8.18 -9.82
CA ALA A 142 -8.85 -7.88 -8.53
C ALA A 142 -7.34 -7.88 -8.61
N CYS A 143 -6.67 -6.89 -8.03
CA CYS A 143 -5.23 -6.89 -7.81
C CYS A 143 -4.93 -6.81 -6.30
N TYR A 144 -3.68 -7.08 -5.96
CA TYR A 144 -3.19 -7.01 -4.61
C TYR A 144 -2.01 -6.04 -4.58
N ALA A 145 -2.05 -5.09 -3.66
CA ALA A 145 -1.08 -4.03 -3.53
C ALA A 145 -0.55 -3.94 -2.10
N GLN A 146 0.67 -3.44 -1.93
CA GLN A 146 1.18 -3.07 -0.62
C GLN A 146 0.86 -1.60 -0.33
N TRP A 147 0.50 -1.31 0.90
CA TRP A 147 0.27 0.06 1.36
C TRP A 147 1.61 0.74 1.63
N GLU A 148 2.01 1.67 0.76
CA GLU A 148 3.37 2.25 0.76
C GLU A 148 3.39 3.75 0.99
N ASP A 149 2.23 4.43 0.97
CA ASP A 149 2.17 5.87 1.18
C ASP A 149 0.87 6.30 1.87
N VAL A 150 0.85 7.53 2.37
CA VAL A 150 -0.28 8.14 3.07
C VAL A 150 -0.97 9.15 2.17
N GLY A 151 -2.23 8.95 1.94
CA GLY A 151 -3.09 9.78 1.10
C GLY A 151 -4.31 8.99 0.61
N PRO A 152 -5.15 9.61 -0.20
CA PRO A 152 -5.13 10.98 -0.70
C PRO A 152 -5.62 12.04 0.31
N PHE A 153 -4.98 13.18 0.32
CA PHE A 153 -5.37 14.43 0.99
C PHE A 153 -5.52 14.40 2.52
N GLN A 154 -5.68 13.26 3.15
CA GLN A 154 -5.83 13.09 4.58
C GLN A 154 -4.71 12.21 5.14
N THR A 155 -4.38 12.41 6.40
CA THR A 155 -3.32 11.66 7.10
C THR A 155 -3.82 11.06 8.42
N ASP A 156 -5.12 11.18 8.72
CA ASP A 156 -5.71 10.74 9.98
C ASP A 156 -7.18 10.35 9.83
N ASP A 157 -7.49 9.55 8.82
CA ASP A 157 -8.85 9.08 8.57
C ASP A 157 -9.05 7.64 9.06
N ARG A 158 -8.78 7.41 10.36
CA ARG A 158 -8.82 6.09 10.98
C ARG A 158 -10.19 5.40 10.89
N GLN A 159 -11.27 6.18 10.98
CA GLN A 159 -12.63 5.64 10.96
C GLN A 159 -13.02 5.10 9.59
N TYR A 160 -12.46 5.70 8.54
CA TYR A 160 -12.55 5.14 7.21
C TYR A 160 -11.61 3.96 7.04
N VAL A 161 -10.31 4.12 7.34
CA VAL A 161 -9.31 3.10 6.99
C VAL A 161 -9.49 1.80 7.78
N PHE A 162 -9.79 1.87 9.07
CA PHE A 162 -9.92 0.69 9.96
C PHE A 162 -11.36 0.44 10.44
N GLY A 163 -12.29 1.33 10.14
CA GLY A 163 -13.69 1.22 10.52
C GLY A 163 -14.58 1.00 9.30
N THR A 164 -15.78 1.56 9.37
CA THR A 164 -16.83 1.37 8.34
C THR A 164 -17.27 2.67 7.69
N ASP A 165 -16.63 3.81 8.06
CA ASP A 165 -17.00 5.12 7.55
C ASP A 165 -16.62 5.31 6.07
N ARG A 166 -17.16 6.36 5.47
CA ARG A 166 -16.74 6.85 4.15
C ARG A 166 -15.53 7.78 4.31
N PRO A 167 -14.70 7.96 3.26
CA PRO A 167 -13.58 8.91 3.33
C PRO A 167 -14.03 10.30 3.77
N LYS A 168 -13.30 10.91 4.73
CA LYS A 168 -13.53 12.30 5.18
C LYS A 168 -13.24 13.32 4.09
N ASN A 169 -12.31 12.98 3.20
CA ASN A 169 -11.91 13.84 2.11
C ASN A 169 -13.10 14.22 1.21
N ARG A 170 -13.16 15.50 0.79
CA ARG A 170 -14.17 16.02 -0.13
C ARG A 170 -13.60 16.44 -1.48
N ARG A 171 -12.27 16.50 -1.60
CA ARG A 171 -11.57 16.85 -2.85
C ARG A 171 -11.69 15.71 -3.87
N ASN A 172 -11.67 16.04 -5.15
CA ASN A 172 -11.75 15.09 -6.27
C ASN A 172 -12.93 14.11 -6.15
N GLY A 173 -14.08 14.58 -5.66
CA GLY A 173 -15.27 13.74 -5.49
C GLY A 173 -15.19 12.76 -4.33
N GLY A 174 -14.41 13.09 -3.27
CA GLY A 174 -14.31 12.27 -2.08
C GLY A 174 -13.38 11.06 -2.27
N VAL A 175 -12.27 11.25 -3.01
CA VAL A 175 -11.30 10.17 -3.23
C VAL A 175 -10.75 9.65 -1.90
N GLY A 176 -10.68 8.33 -1.76
CA GLY A 176 -10.24 7.64 -0.55
C GLY A 176 -9.13 6.61 -0.77
N LEU A 177 -8.76 6.36 -2.02
CA LEU A 177 -7.70 5.42 -2.38
C LEU A 177 -6.93 5.94 -3.58
N ASP A 178 -5.60 5.88 -3.51
CA ASP A 178 -4.72 6.06 -4.65
C ASP A 178 -4.00 4.77 -4.97
N VAL A 179 -3.85 4.44 -6.25
CA VAL A 179 -3.22 3.21 -6.71
C VAL A 179 -2.08 3.47 -7.68
N SER A 180 -1.10 2.56 -7.70
CA SER A 180 0.04 2.62 -8.61
C SER A 180 -0.34 2.43 -10.07
N PRO A 181 0.53 2.82 -11.03
CA PRO A 181 0.32 2.53 -12.46
C PRO A 181 0.16 1.04 -12.75
N ALA A 182 0.85 0.16 -12.01
CA ALA A 182 0.72 -1.28 -12.14
C ALA A 182 -0.68 -1.77 -11.75
N CYS A 183 -1.19 -1.32 -10.61
CA CYS A 183 -2.56 -1.63 -10.16
C CYS A 183 -3.60 -1.10 -11.14
N PHE A 184 -3.45 0.15 -11.56
CA PHE A 184 -4.36 0.81 -12.50
C PHE A 184 -4.46 0.05 -13.83
N ALA A 185 -3.31 -0.32 -14.40
CA ALA A 185 -3.22 -1.09 -15.64
C ALA A 185 -3.80 -2.51 -15.49
N TYR A 186 -3.46 -3.22 -14.38
CA TYR A 186 -3.95 -4.57 -14.12
C TYR A 186 -5.47 -4.61 -13.98
N LEU A 187 -6.04 -3.65 -13.26
CA LEU A 187 -7.48 -3.51 -13.08
C LEU A 187 -8.20 -3.11 -14.39
N GLY A 188 -7.46 -2.64 -15.40
CA GLY A 188 -8.02 -2.18 -16.67
C GLY A 188 -8.77 -0.86 -16.53
N MET A 189 -8.37 -0.04 -15.57
CA MET A 189 -8.92 1.31 -15.41
C MET A 189 -8.40 2.20 -16.54
N LYS A 190 -9.29 3.01 -17.12
CA LYS A 190 -8.93 3.99 -18.16
C LYS A 190 -8.94 5.42 -17.62
N ASP A 191 -9.64 5.63 -16.52
CA ASP A 191 -9.80 6.89 -15.83
C ASP A 191 -10.07 6.62 -14.34
N ASN A 192 -10.09 7.67 -13.53
CA ASN A 192 -10.49 7.59 -12.14
C ASN A 192 -11.87 6.95 -12.01
N GLY A 193 -12.03 6.07 -11.04
CA GLY A 193 -13.26 5.30 -10.92
C GLY A 193 -13.56 4.91 -9.47
N ASN A 194 -14.57 4.08 -9.30
CA ASN A 194 -14.89 3.53 -7.99
C ASN A 194 -14.39 2.09 -7.93
N THR A 195 -13.62 1.78 -6.89
CA THR A 195 -13.17 0.42 -6.59
C THR A 195 -13.74 -0.05 -5.26
N ASP A 196 -13.72 -1.35 -5.04
CA ASP A 196 -13.89 -1.94 -3.72
C ASP A 196 -12.50 -2.34 -3.20
N TRP A 197 -12.25 -2.18 -1.90
CA TRP A 197 -10.99 -2.62 -1.32
C TRP A 197 -11.16 -3.13 0.11
N GLN A 198 -10.24 -4.00 0.52
CA GLN A 198 -10.13 -4.49 1.90
C GLN A 198 -8.68 -4.89 2.19
N PHE A 199 -8.30 -4.88 3.45
CA PHE A 199 -7.04 -5.50 3.87
C PHE A 199 -7.11 -7.02 3.70
N VAL A 200 -5.95 -7.62 3.51
CA VAL A 200 -5.79 -9.09 3.48
C VAL A 200 -4.50 -9.48 4.17
N GLU A 201 -4.46 -10.67 4.73
CA GLU A 201 -3.22 -11.26 5.21
C GLU A 201 -2.35 -11.71 4.02
N PHE A 202 -1.03 -11.75 4.21
CA PHE A 202 -0.12 -12.18 3.14
C PHE A 202 -0.42 -13.60 2.65
N GLU A 203 -0.82 -14.47 3.54
CA GLU A 203 -1.19 -15.86 3.24
C GLU A 203 -2.42 -15.99 2.32
N ASP A 204 -3.24 -14.96 2.27
CA ASP A 204 -4.43 -14.90 1.41
C ASP A 204 -4.16 -14.17 0.07
N VAL A 205 -2.92 -13.69 -0.14
CA VAL A 205 -2.53 -13.08 -1.42
C VAL A 205 -2.23 -14.17 -2.45
N PRO A 206 -3.04 -14.31 -3.50
CA PRO A 206 -2.84 -15.35 -4.52
C PRO A 206 -1.62 -15.06 -5.39
N GLU A 207 -1.12 -16.08 -6.07
CA GLU A 207 -0.08 -15.92 -7.08
C GLU A 207 -0.46 -14.88 -8.13
N GLY A 208 0.50 -14.01 -8.45
CA GLY A 208 0.27 -12.91 -9.39
C GLY A 208 1.50 -12.04 -9.61
N PRO A 209 1.40 -11.04 -10.50
CA PRO A 209 2.53 -10.16 -10.79
C PRO A 209 2.99 -9.33 -9.58
N TRP A 210 2.14 -9.10 -8.60
CA TRP A 210 2.43 -8.39 -7.35
C TRP A 210 3.38 -9.15 -6.40
N LEU A 211 3.58 -10.46 -6.59
CA LEU A 211 4.53 -11.24 -5.80
C LEU A 211 5.92 -11.34 -6.43
N ARG A 212 6.14 -10.78 -7.63
CA ARG A 212 7.46 -10.83 -8.28
C ARG A 212 8.52 -9.96 -7.61
N VAL A 213 8.07 -8.84 -7.05
CA VAL A 213 8.87 -7.95 -6.19
C VAL A 213 7.98 -7.57 -5.02
N VAL A 214 8.46 -7.77 -3.81
CA VAL A 214 7.72 -7.45 -2.57
C VAL A 214 8.57 -6.50 -1.75
N THR A 215 7.97 -5.38 -1.32
CA THR A 215 8.61 -4.45 -0.40
C THR A 215 8.68 -5.07 0.99
N THR A 216 9.85 -5.05 1.60
CA THR A 216 10.07 -5.63 2.93
C THR A 216 10.50 -4.61 3.98
N SER A 217 11.04 -3.47 3.56
CA SER A 217 11.44 -2.40 4.48
C SER A 217 10.23 -1.73 5.10
N ARG A 218 10.21 -1.66 6.43
CA ARG A 218 9.19 -0.95 7.22
C ARG A 218 9.74 0.31 7.87
N ALA A 219 11.02 0.61 7.67
CA ALA A 219 11.64 1.80 8.21
C ALA A 219 10.97 3.05 7.67
N SER A 220 10.75 4.03 8.53
CA SER A 220 10.14 5.32 8.19
C SER A 220 11.07 6.46 8.64
N TRP A 221 11.47 7.28 7.70
CA TRP A 221 12.09 8.60 7.82
C TRP A 221 11.98 9.32 6.51
#